data_294c212319615375ecec008c3e5369e0
#
_entry.id   294c212319615375ecec008c3e5369e0
#
_cell.length_a   1.000
_cell.length_b   1.000
_cell.length_c   1.000
_cell.angle_alpha   90.00
_cell.angle_beta   90.00
_cell.angle_gamma   90.00
#
_symmetry.space_group_name_H-M   'P 1'
#
loop_
_entity.id
_entity.type
_entity.pdbx_description
1 polymer ?
#
loop_
_entity_poly.entity_id
_entity_poly.type
_entity_poly.pdbx_seq_one_letter_code
_entity_poly.pdbx_strand_id
1 'polypeptide(L)'
;MFEIEYKGGNGVIITTKKSTAVIDPKLSVVGLKDLVVKDAVEIATELRFALNHSTAELAIDGPGDYEIGDFSIHGISAVRHIDTEADERLATIYRFEVGDMRIALIGNIAPRLNDEQLEALGVVDIAIIPVGGGGLTLDATSAAGLVRQIDPKVVIPTHFADAGLKYEMPQEPVETFIKELGAPTEKVGTKYKIKGAITLPTVLTVIEVARS
;
A
#
# COMPACT_ATOMS: atom_id res chain seq x y z
N MET A 1 12.49 6.69 13.04
CA MET A 1 13.12 5.71 12.11
C MET A 1 12.23 4.48 12.00
N PHE A 2 11.91 4.05 10.80
CA PHE A 2 11.13 2.85 10.48
C PHE A 2 11.63 2.22 9.18
N GLU A 3 11.18 1.02 8.88
CA GLU A 3 11.48 0.32 7.63
C GLU A 3 10.20 -0.20 6.98
N ILE A 4 10.21 -0.27 5.65
CA ILE A 4 9.13 -0.81 4.81
C ILE A 4 9.68 -2.01 4.04
N GLU A 5 8.94 -3.13 4.09
CA GLU A 5 9.22 -4.36 3.35
C GLU A 5 8.06 -4.68 2.42
N TYR A 6 8.36 -5.05 1.18
CA TYR A 6 7.38 -5.57 0.22
C TYR A 6 7.36 -7.10 0.25
N LYS A 7 6.17 -7.69 0.38
CA LYS A 7 5.99 -9.14 0.53
C LYS A 7 5.33 -9.83 -0.67
N GLY A 8 4.85 -9.06 -1.62
CA GLY A 8 4.13 -9.55 -2.80
C GLY A 8 2.63 -9.21 -2.77
N GLY A 9 2.00 -9.17 -3.95
CA GLY A 9 0.64 -8.63 -4.06
C GLY A 9 0.54 -7.23 -3.49
N ASN A 10 -0.41 -6.98 -2.60
CA ASN A 10 -0.48 -5.74 -1.81
C ASN A 10 0.26 -5.86 -0.46
N GLY A 11 0.82 -7.02 -0.15
CA GLY A 11 1.41 -7.30 1.16
C GLY A 11 2.63 -6.44 1.47
N VAL A 12 2.55 -5.68 2.56
CA VAL A 12 3.61 -4.78 3.04
C VAL A 12 3.74 -4.90 4.55
N ILE A 13 4.97 -4.76 5.05
CA ILE A 13 5.23 -4.65 6.50
C ILE A 13 5.89 -3.31 6.77
N ILE A 14 5.37 -2.58 7.75
CA ILE A 14 5.97 -1.34 8.27
C ILE A 14 6.41 -1.61 9.71
N THR A 15 7.70 -1.47 9.97
CA THR A 15 8.27 -1.76 11.29
C THR A 15 8.97 -0.54 11.87
N THR A 16 8.59 -0.16 13.07
CA THR A 16 9.28 0.82 13.92
C THR A 16 10.13 0.10 14.97
N LYS A 17 10.66 0.83 15.95
CA LYS A 17 11.35 0.22 17.10
C LYS A 17 10.41 -0.50 18.06
N LYS A 18 9.12 -0.13 18.10
CA LYS A 18 8.16 -0.60 19.11
C LYS A 18 7.00 -1.37 18.51
N SER A 19 6.65 -1.08 17.25
CA SER A 19 5.42 -1.57 16.65
C SER A 19 5.67 -2.10 15.24
N THR A 20 4.87 -3.08 14.82
CA THR A 20 4.86 -3.62 13.47
C THR A 20 3.44 -3.60 12.93
N ALA A 21 3.25 -3.07 11.73
CA ALA A 21 2.01 -3.15 10.99
C ALA A 21 2.19 -4.10 9.79
N VAL A 22 1.29 -5.06 9.64
CA VAL A 22 1.26 -6.02 8.55
C VAL A 22 0.02 -5.74 7.70
N ILE A 23 0.26 -5.26 6.50
CA ILE A 23 -0.76 -4.80 5.57
C ILE A 23 -1.06 -5.91 4.56
N ASP A 24 -2.35 -6.16 4.31
CA ASP A 24 -2.87 -7.15 3.38
C ASP A 24 -2.18 -8.53 3.53
N PRO A 25 -2.22 -9.13 4.74
CA PRO A 25 -1.41 -10.29 5.11
C PRO A 25 -1.80 -11.59 4.41
N LYS A 26 -2.99 -11.68 3.81
CA LYS A 26 -3.50 -12.89 3.17
C LYS A 26 -2.89 -13.10 1.78
N LEU A 27 -1.61 -13.46 1.76
CA LEU A 27 -0.86 -13.68 0.51
C LEU A 27 -1.19 -15.00 -0.19
N SER A 28 -1.98 -15.88 0.42
CA SER A 28 -2.52 -17.07 -0.24
C SER A 28 -3.35 -16.72 -1.48
N VAL A 29 -3.92 -15.52 -1.56
CA VAL A 29 -4.63 -15.02 -2.75
C VAL A 29 -3.71 -14.84 -3.97
N VAL A 30 -2.40 -14.72 -3.77
CA VAL A 30 -1.38 -14.65 -4.82
C VAL A 30 -0.43 -15.84 -4.80
N GLY A 31 -0.83 -16.94 -4.15
CA GLY A 31 -0.10 -18.21 -4.17
C GLY A 31 1.09 -18.29 -3.21
N LEU A 32 1.22 -17.37 -2.27
CA LEU A 32 2.22 -17.39 -1.22
C LEU A 32 1.62 -17.86 0.12
N LYS A 33 2.49 -18.08 1.11
CA LYS A 33 2.05 -18.28 2.49
C LYS A 33 1.61 -16.95 3.09
N ASP A 34 0.51 -16.97 3.85
CA ASP A 34 0.02 -15.81 4.57
C ASP A 34 1.05 -15.31 5.59
N LEU A 35 1.07 -13.99 5.79
CA LEU A 35 2.00 -13.35 6.72
C LEU A 35 1.60 -13.62 8.17
N VAL A 36 2.61 -13.64 9.04
CA VAL A 36 2.40 -13.76 10.48
C VAL A 36 2.09 -12.38 11.06
N VAL A 37 0.98 -12.27 11.79
CA VAL A 37 0.49 -11.03 12.40
C VAL A 37 0.56 -11.02 13.93
N LYS A 38 1.11 -12.08 14.53
CA LYS A 38 1.25 -12.14 15.99
C LYS A 38 2.13 -11.00 16.51
N ASP A 39 1.68 -10.36 17.60
CA ASP A 39 2.34 -9.20 18.22
C ASP A 39 2.50 -8.01 17.23
N ALA A 40 1.54 -7.84 16.30
CA ALA A 40 1.53 -6.81 15.28
C ALA A 40 0.11 -6.24 15.09
N VAL A 41 0.02 -5.13 14.36
CA VAL A 41 -1.25 -4.61 13.86
C VAL A 41 -1.52 -5.22 12.49
N GLU A 42 -2.65 -5.89 12.33
CA GLU A 42 -3.13 -6.33 11.03
C GLU A 42 -3.96 -5.25 10.37
N ILE A 43 -3.72 -4.97 9.09
CA ILE A 43 -4.49 -4.00 8.32
C ILE A 43 -4.88 -4.62 7.00
N ALA A 44 -6.15 -4.54 6.67
CA ALA A 44 -6.66 -4.98 5.37
C ALA A 44 -7.26 -3.81 4.61
N THR A 45 -6.73 -3.54 3.41
CA THR A 45 -7.30 -2.53 2.50
C THR A 45 -8.64 -2.97 1.92
N GLU A 46 -8.88 -4.29 1.87
CA GLU A 46 -10.14 -4.94 1.54
C GLU A 46 -10.31 -6.19 2.40
N LEU A 47 -11.53 -6.56 2.75
CA LEU A 47 -11.83 -7.76 3.56
C LEU A 47 -11.24 -9.05 2.99
N ARG A 48 -11.10 -9.17 1.67
CA ARG A 48 -10.50 -10.35 1.05
C ARG A 48 -9.02 -10.55 1.38
N PHE A 49 -8.33 -9.52 1.84
CA PHE A 49 -6.92 -9.57 2.25
C PHE A 49 -6.73 -9.72 3.76
N ALA A 50 -7.81 -9.65 4.54
CA ALA A 50 -7.80 -9.96 5.97
C ALA A 50 -7.60 -11.46 6.20
N LEU A 51 -6.92 -11.83 7.30
CA LEU A 51 -6.82 -13.22 7.72
C LEU A 51 -8.15 -13.72 8.30
N ASN A 52 -8.52 -14.96 7.98
CA ASN A 52 -9.74 -15.56 8.51
C ASN A 52 -9.70 -15.74 10.05
N HIS A 53 -8.50 -15.90 10.59
CA HIS A 53 -8.24 -16.06 12.02
C HIS A 53 -7.01 -15.25 12.38
N SER A 54 -7.23 -13.97 12.65
CA SER A 54 -6.15 -13.07 13.07
C SER A 54 -5.68 -13.38 14.49
N THR A 55 -4.37 -13.33 14.68
CA THR A 55 -3.71 -13.36 16.00
C THR A 55 -3.04 -12.03 16.30
N ALA A 56 -3.40 -10.97 15.57
CA ALA A 56 -2.89 -9.64 15.73
C ALA A 56 -3.31 -9.03 17.09
N GLU A 57 -2.53 -8.08 17.57
CA GLU A 57 -2.89 -7.27 18.72
C GLU A 57 -4.11 -6.40 18.43
N LEU A 58 -4.19 -5.88 17.19
CA LEU A 58 -5.34 -5.16 16.65
C LEU A 58 -5.51 -5.52 15.18
N ALA A 59 -6.73 -5.88 14.77
CA ALA A 59 -7.10 -6.08 13.37
C ALA A 59 -7.96 -4.91 12.89
N ILE A 60 -7.55 -4.28 11.81
CA ILE A 60 -8.20 -3.12 11.19
C ILE A 60 -8.58 -3.49 9.76
N ASP A 61 -9.86 -3.47 9.45
CA ASP A 61 -10.42 -3.89 8.16
C ASP A 61 -11.45 -2.91 7.59
N GLY A 62 -11.48 -1.66 8.09
CA GLY A 62 -12.42 -0.65 7.66
C GLY A 62 -12.03 0.78 8.04
N PRO A 63 -12.84 1.76 7.62
CA PRO A 63 -12.63 3.16 7.97
C PRO A 63 -12.72 3.42 9.46
N GLY A 64 -11.96 4.41 9.96
CA GLY A 64 -11.93 4.81 11.36
C GLY A 64 -10.59 5.41 11.75
N ASP A 65 -10.51 5.82 13.03
CA ASP A 65 -9.30 6.36 13.64
C ASP A 65 -8.77 5.37 14.68
N TYR A 66 -7.49 5.03 14.54
CA TYR A 66 -6.85 4.03 15.39
C TYR A 66 -5.49 4.54 15.86
N GLU A 67 -5.19 4.32 17.13
CA GLU A 67 -3.87 4.62 17.70
C GLU A 67 -3.34 3.39 18.42
N ILE A 68 -2.17 2.93 18.01
CA ILE A 68 -1.51 1.79 18.60
C ILE A 68 0.02 1.90 18.49
N GLY A 69 0.69 1.84 19.64
CA GLY A 69 2.15 1.95 19.71
C GLY A 69 2.67 3.26 19.11
N ASP A 70 3.43 3.16 18.01
CA ASP A 70 4.01 4.31 17.31
C ASP A 70 3.16 4.76 16.11
N PHE A 71 1.99 4.14 15.88
CA PHE A 71 1.14 4.39 14.74
C PHE A 71 -0.10 5.18 15.12
N SER A 72 -0.37 6.27 14.37
CA SER A 72 -1.70 6.86 14.25
C SER A 72 -2.20 6.55 12.85
N ILE A 73 -3.38 5.92 12.75
CA ILE A 73 -3.90 5.37 11.50
C ILE A 73 -5.29 5.93 11.27
N HIS A 74 -5.50 6.55 10.12
CA HIS A 74 -6.79 7.04 9.69
C HIS A 74 -7.26 6.26 8.46
N GLY A 75 -8.37 5.54 8.59
CA GLY A 75 -9.00 4.77 7.52
C GLY A 75 -10.06 5.59 6.80
N ILE A 76 -9.90 5.78 5.50
CA ILE A 76 -10.76 6.57 4.62
C ILE A 76 -11.56 5.63 3.72
N SER A 77 -12.88 5.74 3.73
CA SER A 77 -13.75 4.93 2.87
C SER A 77 -13.45 5.20 1.39
N ALA A 78 -13.35 4.13 0.61
CA ALA A 78 -13.12 4.20 -0.82
C ALA A 78 -13.96 3.15 -1.56
N VAL A 79 -14.16 3.38 -2.86
CA VAL A 79 -14.76 2.41 -3.76
C VAL A 79 -13.64 1.55 -4.33
N ARG A 80 -13.82 0.22 -4.28
CA ARG A 80 -12.90 -0.74 -4.86
C ARG A 80 -12.82 -0.57 -6.38
N HIS A 81 -11.67 -0.85 -6.97
CA HIS A 81 -11.50 -0.93 -8.42
C HIS A 81 -12.52 -1.92 -9.01
N ILE A 82 -12.93 -1.69 -10.25
CA ILE A 82 -13.97 -2.47 -10.92
C ILE A 82 -13.49 -3.90 -11.12
N ASP A 83 -14.05 -4.80 -10.37
CA ASP A 83 -14.15 -6.19 -10.69
C ASP A 83 -15.63 -6.58 -10.80
N THR A 84 -15.89 -7.62 -11.52
CA THR A 84 -17.11 -7.83 -12.25
C THR A 84 -18.38 -8.09 -11.45
N GLU A 85 -18.37 -8.38 -10.14
CA GLU A 85 -19.58 -8.94 -9.50
C GLU A 85 -19.79 -8.68 -8.00
N ALA A 86 -19.07 -7.79 -7.34
CA ALA A 86 -19.30 -7.64 -5.92
C ALA A 86 -20.36 -6.58 -5.60
N ASP A 87 -21.38 -6.98 -4.88
CA ASP A 87 -22.43 -6.09 -4.36
C ASP A 87 -21.91 -5.01 -3.41
N GLU A 88 -20.76 -5.26 -2.77
CA GLU A 88 -20.10 -4.33 -1.87
C GLU A 88 -18.68 -4.01 -2.38
N ARG A 89 -18.57 -2.88 -3.09
CA ARG A 89 -17.29 -2.35 -3.59
C ARG A 89 -16.59 -1.52 -2.53
N LEU A 90 -16.36 -2.11 -1.35
CA LEU A 90 -15.75 -1.43 -0.24
C LEU A 90 -14.25 -1.68 -0.21
N ALA A 91 -13.49 -0.58 -0.16
CA ALA A 91 -12.06 -0.56 0.12
C ALA A 91 -11.77 0.57 1.12
N THR A 92 -10.63 0.49 1.77
CA THR A 92 -10.17 1.52 2.70
C THR A 92 -8.78 1.97 2.30
N ILE A 93 -8.64 3.28 2.14
CA ILE A 93 -7.34 3.93 2.05
C ILE A 93 -6.90 4.21 3.49
N TYR A 94 -5.66 3.90 3.83
CA TYR A 94 -5.15 4.22 5.16
C TYR A 94 -4.06 5.27 5.08
N ARG A 95 -4.20 6.31 5.90
CA ARG A 95 -3.13 7.25 6.19
C ARG A 95 -2.48 6.85 7.50
N PHE A 96 -1.22 6.50 7.44
CA PHE A 96 -0.38 6.25 8.61
C PHE A 96 0.41 7.49 8.96
N GLU A 97 0.44 7.83 10.23
CA GLU A 97 1.40 8.76 10.79
C GLU A 97 2.41 8.00 11.65
N VAL A 98 3.68 8.13 11.28
CA VAL A 98 4.82 7.49 11.94
C VAL A 98 5.87 8.57 12.23
N GLY A 99 5.87 9.06 13.47
CA GLY A 99 6.68 10.23 13.82
C GLY A 99 6.20 11.49 13.10
N ASP A 100 7.08 12.08 12.28
CA ASP A 100 6.80 13.29 11.48
C ASP A 100 6.41 12.99 10.03
N MET A 101 6.12 11.72 9.71
CA MET A 101 5.87 11.29 8.34
C MET A 101 4.47 10.73 8.15
N ARG A 102 3.90 10.96 6.96
CA ARG A 102 2.61 10.45 6.52
C ARG A 102 2.78 9.51 5.36
N ILE A 103 2.27 8.29 5.53
CA ILE A 103 2.29 7.22 4.54
C ILE A 103 0.85 6.94 4.12
N ALA A 104 0.56 7.00 2.82
CA ALA A 104 -0.72 6.57 2.27
C ALA A 104 -0.62 5.14 1.73
N LEU A 105 -1.51 4.26 2.21
CA LEU A 105 -1.74 2.92 1.66
C LEU A 105 -2.97 3.00 0.78
N ILE A 106 -2.80 2.87 -0.53
CA ILE A 106 -3.89 3.14 -1.47
C ILE A 106 -4.76 1.91 -1.72
N GLY A 107 -4.21 0.71 -1.79
CA GLY A 107 -4.97 -0.50 -2.10
C GLY A 107 -5.59 -0.49 -3.50
N ASN A 108 -6.50 -1.44 -3.76
CA ASN A 108 -7.16 -1.60 -5.07
C ASN A 108 -8.42 -0.73 -5.17
N ILE A 109 -8.26 0.57 -5.21
CA ILE A 109 -9.36 1.54 -5.26
C ILE A 109 -9.70 1.96 -6.68
N ALA A 110 -10.83 2.66 -6.84
CA ALA A 110 -11.17 3.36 -8.07
C ALA A 110 -10.08 4.39 -8.46
N PRO A 111 -9.89 4.67 -9.78
CA PRO A 111 -8.71 5.38 -10.29
C PRO A 111 -8.68 6.89 -10.02
N ARG A 112 -9.56 7.38 -9.17
CA ARG A 112 -9.63 8.79 -8.78
C ARG A 112 -10.07 8.92 -7.33
N LEU A 113 -9.44 9.84 -6.61
CA LEU A 113 -9.88 10.32 -5.31
C LEU A 113 -10.80 11.54 -5.50
N ASN A 114 -11.85 11.61 -4.69
CA ASN A 114 -12.67 12.80 -4.57
C ASN A 114 -12.03 13.82 -3.60
N ASP A 115 -12.59 15.02 -3.54
CA ASP A 115 -12.03 16.11 -2.73
C ASP A 115 -12.02 15.78 -1.23
N GLU A 116 -13.03 15.08 -0.72
CA GLU A 116 -13.11 14.66 0.68
C GLU A 116 -12.00 13.65 1.03
N GLN A 117 -11.73 12.70 0.13
CA GLN A 117 -10.66 11.73 0.31
C GLN A 117 -9.27 12.39 0.27
N LEU A 118 -9.08 13.35 -0.64
CA LEU A 118 -7.83 14.12 -0.73
C LEU A 118 -7.62 14.99 0.51
N GLU A 119 -8.68 15.63 1.02
CA GLU A 119 -8.63 16.42 2.24
C GLU A 119 -8.30 15.53 3.46
N ALA A 120 -8.93 14.35 3.56
CA ALA A 120 -8.66 13.40 4.62
C ALA A 120 -7.24 12.81 4.58
N LEU A 121 -6.70 12.57 3.37
CA LEU A 121 -5.29 12.17 3.20
C LEU A 121 -4.33 13.31 3.58
N GLY A 122 -4.66 14.54 3.22
CA GLY A 122 -3.80 15.69 3.42
C GLY A 122 -2.44 15.54 2.73
N VAL A 123 -1.38 16.10 3.34
CA VAL A 123 -0.01 15.98 2.80
C VAL A 123 0.50 14.56 3.02
N VAL A 124 0.99 13.94 1.96
CA VAL A 124 1.55 12.57 1.95
C VAL A 124 3.03 12.63 1.62
N ASP A 125 3.86 12.00 2.43
CA ASP A 125 5.30 11.87 2.17
C ASP A 125 5.62 10.64 1.32
N ILE A 126 4.93 9.51 1.61
CA ILE A 126 5.14 8.23 0.94
C ILE A 126 3.78 7.66 0.51
N ALA A 127 3.60 7.31 -0.75
CA ALA A 127 2.44 6.56 -1.23
C ALA A 127 2.85 5.12 -1.57
N ILE A 128 2.11 4.15 -1.05
CA ILE A 128 2.23 2.73 -1.38
C ILE A 128 1.02 2.38 -2.22
N ILE A 129 1.25 1.99 -3.49
CA ILE A 129 0.18 1.92 -4.50
C ILE A 129 0.33 0.70 -5.41
N PRO A 130 -0.76 -0.05 -5.66
CA PRO A 130 -0.76 -1.12 -6.64
C PRO A 130 -0.72 -0.56 -8.07
N VAL A 131 0.03 -1.21 -8.99
CA VAL A 131 0.30 -0.67 -10.33
C VAL A 131 0.16 -1.69 -11.47
N GLY A 132 -0.23 -2.93 -11.17
CA GLY A 132 -0.15 -4.02 -12.15
C GLY A 132 -1.35 -4.18 -13.07
N GLY A 133 -2.47 -3.49 -12.85
CA GLY A 133 -3.63 -3.54 -13.73
C GLY A 133 -4.40 -4.86 -13.67
N GLY A 134 -4.65 -5.47 -14.83
CA GLY A 134 -5.38 -6.72 -14.95
C GLY A 134 -6.89 -6.61 -14.68
N GLY A 135 -7.43 -5.38 -14.54
CA GLY A 135 -8.85 -5.14 -14.24
C GLY A 135 -9.23 -5.27 -12.76
N LEU A 136 -8.33 -5.81 -11.91
CA LEU A 136 -8.55 -5.99 -10.47
C LEU A 136 -7.83 -4.97 -9.60
N THR A 137 -6.89 -4.25 -10.19
CA THR A 137 -6.13 -3.19 -9.54
C THR A 137 -5.85 -2.05 -10.51
N LEU A 138 -5.25 -0.98 -10.03
CA LEU A 138 -4.89 0.17 -10.85
C LEU A 138 -3.90 -0.24 -11.95
N ASP A 139 -4.19 0.13 -13.18
CA ASP A 139 -3.21 0.07 -14.26
C ASP A 139 -2.17 1.20 -14.12
N ALA A 140 -1.12 1.13 -14.91
CA ALA A 140 -0.01 2.09 -14.86
C ALA A 140 -0.46 3.55 -15.02
N THR A 141 -1.40 3.82 -15.93
CA THR A 141 -1.90 5.18 -16.20
C THR A 141 -2.76 5.71 -15.04
N SER A 142 -3.66 4.88 -14.54
CA SER A 142 -4.51 5.20 -13.37
C SER A 142 -3.68 5.42 -12.11
N ALA A 143 -2.70 4.54 -11.86
CA ALA A 143 -1.78 4.67 -10.73
C ALA A 143 -0.95 5.96 -10.81
N ALA A 144 -0.38 6.26 -11.99
CA ALA A 144 0.36 7.50 -12.21
C ALA A 144 -0.53 8.74 -12.04
N GLY A 145 -1.79 8.68 -12.47
CA GLY A 145 -2.78 9.72 -12.25
C GLY A 145 -3.05 9.99 -10.78
N LEU A 146 -3.22 8.93 -9.97
CA LEU A 146 -3.39 9.04 -8.52
C LEU A 146 -2.14 9.59 -7.82
N VAL A 147 -0.95 9.15 -8.22
CA VAL A 147 0.32 9.69 -7.68
C VAL A 147 0.41 11.20 -7.93
N ARG A 148 0.05 11.67 -9.14
CA ARG A 148 0.03 13.11 -9.45
C ARG A 148 -1.04 13.88 -8.66
N GLN A 149 -2.14 13.23 -8.28
CA GLN A 149 -3.21 13.80 -7.45
C GLN A 149 -2.79 13.94 -5.98
N ILE A 150 -2.09 12.93 -5.45
CA ILE A 150 -1.62 12.86 -4.06
C ILE A 150 -0.35 13.70 -3.86
N ASP A 151 0.51 13.81 -4.88
CA ASP A 151 1.79 14.53 -4.90
C ASP A 151 2.75 14.14 -3.76
N PRO A 152 3.07 12.83 -3.59
CA PRO A 152 3.99 12.37 -2.55
C PRO A 152 5.45 12.64 -2.96
N LYS A 153 6.39 12.59 -2.00
CA LYS A 153 7.83 12.61 -2.28
C LYS A 153 8.36 11.26 -2.75
N VAL A 154 7.79 10.20 -2.22
CA VAL A 154 8.16 8.82 -2.53
C VAL A 154 6.92 8.02 -2.93
N VAL A 155 7.08 7.20 -3.95
CA VAL A 155 6.10 6.19 -4.34
C VAL A 155 6.73 4.81 -4.26
N ILE A 156 6.04 3.87 -3.61
CA ILE A 156 6.43 2.45 -3.55
C ILE A 156 5.38 1.65 -4.31
N PRO A 157 5.69 1.13 -5.50
CA PRO A 157 4.77 0.31 -6.27
C PRO A 157 4.61 -1.07 -5.64
N THR A 158 3.38 -1.59 -5.68
CA THR A 158 3.01 -2.94 -5.26
C THR A 158 2.15 -3.61 -6.34
N HIS A 159 1.80 -4.87 -6.17
CA HIS A 159 0.85 -5.62 -7.00
C HIS A 159 1.13 -5.51 -8.51
N PHE A 160 2.35 -5.80 -8.91
CA PHE A 160 2.80 -5.84 -10.29
C PHE A 160 3.27 -7.26 -10.66
N ALA A 161 3.53 -7.52 -11.95
CA ALA A 161 3.98 -8.83 -12.43
C ALA A 161 5.23 -9.32 -11.71
N ASP A 162 5.15 -10.51 -11.14
CA ASP A 162 6.26 -11.22 -10.48
C ASP A 162 6.11 -12.71 -10.80
N ALA A 163 7.15 -13.31 -11.36
CA ALA A 163 7.15 -14.73 -11.76
C ALA A 163 6.96 -15.71 -10.58
N GLY A 164 7.21 -15.27 -9.35
CA GLY A 164 6.99 -16.05 -8.13
C GLY A 164 5.57 -15.97 -7.57
N LEU A 165 4.67 -15.18 -8.20
CA LEU A 165 3.30 -14.98 -7.75
C LEU A 165 2.29 -15.56 -8.73
N LYS A 166 1.14 -15.99 -8.21
CA LYS A 166 0.02 -16.52 -8.98
C LYS A 166 -1.15 -15.56 -8.86
N TYR A 167 -1.20 -14.57 -9.73
CA TYR A 167 -2.33 -13.66 -9.80
C TYR A 167 -3.52 -14.29 -10.52
N GLU A 168 -4.72 -13.91 -10.12
CA GLU A 168 -5.97 -14.31 -10.77
C GLU A 168 -6.02 -13.82 -12.23
N MET A 169 -5.54 -12.60 -12.46
CA MET A 169 -5.40 -11.98 -13.78
C MET A 169 -3.94 -11.58 -14.02
N PRO A 170 -3.45 -11.66 -15.28
CA PRO A 170 -2.09 -11.20 -15.59
C PRO A 170 -1.88 -9.76 -15.17
N GLN A 171 -0.74 -9.49 -14.55
CA GLN A 171 -0.33 -8.15 -14.13
C GLN A 171 0.73 -7.60 -15.08
N GLU A 172 0.76 -6.27 -15.24
CA GLU A 172 1.83 -5.58 -15.96
C GLU A 172 3.11 -5.48 -15.12
N PRO A 173 4.28 -5.46 -15.78
CA PRO A 173 5.55 -5.24 -15.09
C PRO A 173 5.61 -3.83 -14.50
N VAL A 174 6.37 -3.67 -13.41
CA VAL A 174 6.54 -2.38 -12.72
C VAL A 174 7.14 -1.29 -13.64
N GLU A 175 7.93 -1.68 -14.61
CA GLU A 175 8.54 -0.80 -15.61
C GLU A 175 7.51 -0.03 -16.44
N THR A 176 6.31 -0.59 -16.66
CA THR A 176 5.20 0.10 -17.33
C THR A 176 4.76 1.32 -16.52
N PHE A 177 4.58 1.15 -15.23
CA PHE A 177 4.24 2.26 -14.32
C PHE A 177 5.37 3.29 -14.20
N ILE A 178 6.61 2.84 -14.05
CA ILE A 178 7.78 3.74 -13.95
C ILE A 178 7.88 4.63 -15.20
N LYS A 179 7.69 4.05 -16.38
CA LYS A 179 7.70 4.79 -17.66
C LYS A 179 6.55 5.79 -17.75
N GLU A 180 5.34 5.39 -17.32
CA GLU A 180 4.15 6.25 -17.35
C GLU A 180 4.26 7.42 -16.37
N LEU A 181 4.80 7.19 -15.19
CA LEU A 181 4.99 8.23 -14.19
C LEU A 181 6.10 9.21 -14.60
N GLY A 182 7.17 8.70 -15.22
CA GLY A 182 8.32 9.49 -15.67
C GLY A 182 9.20 10.05 -14.54
N ALA A 183 9.10 9.49 -13.34
CA ALA A 183 9.88 9.91 -12.18
C ALA A 183 11.20 9.14 -12.05
N PRO A 184 12.24 9.73 -11.43
CA PRO A 184 13.44 9.01 -11.04
C PRO A 184 13.10 7.75 -10.25
N THR A 185 13.90 6.68 -10.44
CA THR A 185 13.69 5.40 -9.78
C THR A 185 14.94 4.95 -9.07
N GLU A 186 14.77 4.51 -7.83
CA GLU A 186 15.81 3.88 -7.03
C GLU A 186 15.38 2.44 -6.69
N LYS A 187 16.23 1.46 -6.99
CA LYS A 187 16.02 0.06 -6.59
C LYS A 187 16.75 -0.19 -5.28
N VAL A 188 16.00 -0.64 -4.29
CA VAL A 188 16.56 -0.98 -2.97
C VAL A 188 16.47 -2.48 -2.70
N GLY A 189 17.18 -2.96 -1.69
CA GLY A 189 17.05 -4.34 -1.23
C GLY A 189 15.65 -4.62 -0.67
N THR A 190 15.51 -5.69 0.11
CA THR A 190 14.22 -6.13 0.68
C THR A 190 13.65 -5.19 1.74
N LYS A 191 14.40 -4.14 2.13
CA LYS A 191 13.99 -3.17 3.15
C LYS A 191 14.33 -1.75 2.71
N TYR A 192 13.34 -0.89 2.69
CA TYR A 192 13.52 0.54 2.57
C TYR A 192 13.54 1.19 3.95
N LYS A 193 14.71 1.70 4.36
CA LYS A 193 14.93 2.28 5.70
C LYS A 193 14.82 3.79 5.67
N ILE A 194 13.93 4.33 6.50
CA ILE A 194 13.62 5.75 6.57
C ILE A 194 14.01 6.28 7.97
N LYS A 195 14.87 7.29 8.01
CA LYS A 195 15.33 7.90 9.27
C LYS A 195 14.46 9.07 9.71
N GLY A 196 13.77 9.71 8.80
CA GLY A 196 12.89 10.87 9.02
C GLY A 196 12.64 11.62 7.73
N ALA A 197 11.74 12.60 7.73
CA ALA A 197 11.30 13.33 6.54
C ALA A 197 12.45 14.05 5.79
N ILE A 198 13.48 14.49 6.51
CA ILE A 198 14.66 15.14 5.92
C ILE A 198 15.51 14.20 5.04
N THR A 199 15.34 12.88 5.19
CA THR A 199 16.09 11.89 4.40
C THR A 199 15.36 11.47 3.12
N LEU A 200 14.14 11.95 2.90
CA LEU A 200 13.40 11.69 1.68
C LEU A 200 13.97 12.48 0.50
N PRO A 201 13.78 11.98 -0.73
CA PRO A 201 14.10 12.73 -1.94
C PRO A 201 13.41 14.09 -1.97
N THR A 202 14.06 15.08 -2.61
CA THR A 202 13.50 16.43 -2.81
C THR A 202 12.55 16.51 -4.00
N VAL A 203 12.56 15.49 -4.86
CA VAL A 203 11.66 15.33 -6.01
C VAL A 203 10.96 14.00 -5.90
N LEU A 204 9.75 13.90 -6.45
CA LEU A 204 9.04 12.62 -6.54
C LEU A 204 9.95 11.53 -7.08
N THR A 205 10.11 10.46 -6.31
CA THR A 205 10.99 9.34 -6.67
C THR A 205 10.26 8.01 -6.45
N VAL A 206 10.37 7.11 -7.41
CA VAL A 206 9.91 5.73 -7.27
C VAL A 206 10.96 4.93 -6.49
N ILE A 207 10.57 4.31 -5.40
CA ILE A 207 11.41 3.36 -4.66
C ILE A 207 10.91 1.95 -4.93
N GLU A 208 11.66 1.21 -5.73
CA GLU A 208 11.38 -0.21 -6.01
C GLU A 208 12.00 -1.06 -4.91
N VAL A 209 11.16 -1.58 -4.01
CA VAL A 209 11.58 -2.47 -2.91
C VAL A 209 11.55 -3.91 -3.42
N ALA A 210 12.67 -4.61 -3.33
CA ALA A 210 12.71 -6.02 -3.71
C ALA A 210 11.82 -6.86 -2.78
N ARG A 211 11.03 -7.79 -3.36
CA ARG A 211 10.20 -8.70 -2.58
C ARG A 211 11.06 -9.59 -1.68
N SER A 212 10.66 -9.75 -0.43
CA SER A 212 11.34 -10.58 0.59
C SER A 212 10.55 -11.81 0.98
#